data_702fbd366bae68e22d9cd8ee84866aa8
#
_entry.id   702fbd366bae68e22d9cd8ee84866aa8
#
_cell.length_a   1.000
_cell.length_b   1.000
_cell.length_c   1.000
_cell.angle_alpha   90.00
_cell.angle_beta   90.00
_cell.angle_gamma   90.00
#
_symmetry.space_group_name_H-M   'P 1'
#
loop_
_entity.id
_entity.type
_entity.pdbx_description
1 polymer ?
#
loop_
_entity_poly.entity_id
_entity_poly.type
_entity_poly.pdbx_seq_one_letter_code
_entity_poly.pdbx_strand_id
1 'polypeptide(L)'
;MPRFVAQIPIAQPMSKVDQFESVFRAALKDPFEYKPLEIKRAMLVTDLQVDQANLLAEELKSFVESAICGAVSTWATVPGAEYKTTVELLARVEHEKPDLIIAYRNLKSEAWKYPHSLGEFLDVLLQLTSAPVLVIPHPDAGYAADHSLGACKSVLAMTDHLANDYRLVSAAASFTEKGGKLILSHVEDQAVFDRYMEAISKIPQIDTDEARALLTNQLRKGPSDYIESCRTVLSERTLALDVRAQVTFGSNLAEYKSILEKDPIDLLVMRTKDHDQLAMHGQAYPLAVEMRAIPLLMI
;
A
#
# COMPACT_ATOMS: atom_id res chain seq x y z
N MET A 1 14.98 -38.93 61.12
CA MET A 1 14.20 -38.49 59.97
C MET A 1 15.12 -37.72 59.03
N PRO A 2 15.46 -38.23 57.85
CA PRO A 2 16.32 -37.53 56.92
C PRO A 2 15.46 -36.54 56.10
N ARG A 3 15.92 -35.29 55.97
CA ARG A 3 15.35 -34.26 55.15
C ARG A 3 15.67 -34.54 53.67
N PHE A 4 14.65 -34.79 52.86
CA PHE A 4 14.76 -34.78 51.42
C PHE A 4 14.94 -33.33 50.93
N VAL A 5 16.13 -33.03 50.40
CA VAL A 5 16.37 -31.79 49.64
C VAL A 5 16.01 -32.11 48.20
N ALA A 6 14.92 -31.52 47.71
CA ALA A 6 14.53 -31.61 46.32
C ALA A 6 15.58 -30.84 45.47
N GLN A 7 16.30 -31.54 44.61
CA GLN A 7 17.13 -30.93 43.58
C GLN A 7 16.24 -30.28 42.53
N ILE A 8 16.34 -28.94 42.42
CA ILE A 8 15.75 -28.17 41.31
C ILE A 8 16.56 -28.52 40.06
N PRO A 9 15.96 -28.99 38.96
CA PRO A 9 16.68 -29.23 37.72
C PRO A 9 17.23 -27.92 37.20
N ILE A 10 18.54 -27.82 37.02
CA ILE A 10 19.23 -26.73 36.37
C ILE A 10 18.84 -26.80 34.90
N ALA A 11 18.07 -25.81 34.44
CA ALA A 11 17.74 -25.66 33.03
C ALA A 11 19.05 -25.53 32.23
N GLN A 12 19.26 -26.41 31.27
CA GLN A 12 20.40 -26.30 30.35
C GLN A 12 20.29 -24.99 29.60
N PRO A 13 21.38 -24.24 29.41
CA PRO A 13 21.33 -23.03 28.60
C PRO A 13 20.93 -23.39 27.15
N MET A 14 19.85 -22.80 26.66
CA MET A 14 19.43 -22.96 25.28
C MET A 14 20.61 -22.66 24.37
N SER A 15 20.84 -23.52 23.36
CA SER A 15 21.90 -23.31 22.39
C SER A 15 21.59 -22.00 21.59
N LYS A 16 22.63 -21.32 21.09
CA LYS A 16 22.44 -20.14 20.26
C LYS A 16 21.58 -20.43 19.02
N VAL A 17 21.63 -21.66 18.53
CA VAL A 17 20.80 -22.17 17.42
C VAL A 17 19.32 -22.21 17.83
N ASP A 18 19.00 -22.68 19.05
CA ASP A 18 17.61 -22.72 19.54
C ASP A 18 17.03 -21.33 19.79
N GLN A 19 17.88 -20.36 20.19
CA GLN A 19 17.43 -18.96 20.27
C GLN A 19 17.13 -18.35 18.90
N PHE A 20 17.97 -18.60 17.90
CA PHE A 20 17.71 -18.18 16.53
C PHE A 20 16.46 -18.87 15.95
N GLU A 21 16.31 -20.17 16.14
CA GLU A 21 15.14 -20.92 15.69
C GLU A 21 13.85 -20.46 16.40
N SER A 22 13.91 -20.10 17.67
CA SER A 22 12.78 -19.50 18.41
C SER A 22 12.39 -18.13 17.87
N VAL A 23 13.35 -17.26 17.55
CA VAL A 23 13.11 -15.96 16.92
C VAL A 23 12.55 -16.14 15.51
N PHE A 24 13.05 -17.09 14.73
CA PHE A 24 12.52 -17.43 13.40
C PHE A 24 11.13 -18.05 13.46
N ARG A 25 10.81 -18.86 14.47
CA ARG A 25 9.45 -19.41 14.67
C ARG A 25 8.47 -18.36 15.18
N ALA A 26 8.90 -17.39 15.98
CA ALA A 26 8.09 -16.25 16.39
C ALA A 26 7.82 -15.29 15.20
N ALA A 27 8.64 -15.35 14.16
CA ALA A 27 8.43 -14.71 12.86
C ALA A 27 7.64 -15.59 11.88
N LEU A 28 6.90 -16.59 12.33
CA LEU A 28 5.86 -17.26 11.54
C LEU A 28 4.81 -16.21 11.22
N LYS A 29 4.94 -15.65 10.01
CA LYS A 29 4.04 -14.67 9.45
C LYS A 29 2.68 -15.34 9.29
N ASP A 30 1.63 -14.70 9.76
CA ASP A 30 0.28 -15.18 9.56
C ASP A 30 0.06 -15.43 8.06
N PRO A 31 -0.53 -16.56 7.68
CA PRO A 31 -0.82 -16.85 6.28
C PRO A 31 -1.72 -15.75 5.72
N PHE A 32 -1.51 -15.39 4.45
CA PHE A 32 -2.36 -14.42 3.79
C PHE A 32 -3.83 -14.88 3.81
N GLU A 33 -4.72 -13.99 4.28
CA GLU A 33 -6.16 -14.19 4.22
C GLU A 33 -6.77 -13.14 3.29
N TYR A 34 -7.45 -13.57 2.24
CA TYR A 34 -8.13 -12.65 1.33
C TYR A 34 -9.44 -12.17 1.93
N LYS A 35 -9.52 -10.87 2.20
CA LYS A 35 -10.73 -10.16 2.64
C LYS A 35 -11.05 -9.09 1.62
N PRO A 36 -12.04 -9.28 0.75
CA PRO A 36 -12.37 -8.31 -0.28
C PRO A 36 -12.71 -6.95 0.34
N LEU A 37 -12.29 -5.89 -0.34
CA LEU A 37 -12.67 -4.53 0.06
C LEU A 37 -14.13 -4.29 -0.32
N GLU A 38 -15.00 -4.18 0.68
CA GLU A 38 -16.42 -3.86 0.47
C GLU A 38 -16.61 -2.34 0.42
N ILE A 39 -17.09 -1.83 -0.71
CA ILE A 39 -17.41 -0.41 -0.91
C ILE A 39 -18.90 -0.30 -1.16
N LYS A 40 -19.66 0.07 -0.14
CA LYS A 40 -21.09 0.32 -0.22
C LYS A 40 -21.40 1.82 -0.35
N ARG A 41 -20.54 2.66 0.24
CA ARG A 41 -20.68 4.12 0.25
C ARG A 41 -19.40 4.76 -0.24
N ALA A 42 -19.45 5.44 -1.37
CA ALA A 42 -18.35 6.23 -1.89
C ALA A 42 -18.63 7.73 -1.75
N MET A 43 -17.59 8.51 -1.52
CA MET A 43 -17.68 9.96 -1.34
C MET A 43 -16.64 10.65 -2.22
N LEU A 44 -17.09 11.43 -3.20
CA LEU A 44 -16.24 12.31 -3.98
C LEU A 44 -16.09 13.67 -3.28
N VAL A 45 -14.85 14.07 -3.01
CA VAL A 45 -14.49 15.40 -2.53
C VAL A 45 -13.79 16.15 -3.66
N THR A 46 -14.32 17.29 -4.04
CA THR A 46 -13.82 18.09 -5.16
C THR A 46 -13.96 19.58 -4.87
N ASP A 47 -13.18 20.42 -5.53
CA ASP A 47 -13.32 21.89 -5.51
C ASP A 47 -14.06 22.42 -6.74
N LEU A 48 -14.53 21.55 -7.62
CA LEU A 48 -15.34 21.89 -8.78
C LEU A 48 -16.72 22.45 -8.38
N GLN A 49 -17.33 23.16 -9.32
CA GLN A 49 -18.74 23.57 -9.22
C GLN A 49 -19.67 22.35 -9.33
N VAL A 50 -20.89 22.48 -8.84
CA VAL A 50 -21.85 21.36 -8.70
C VAL A 50 -22.02 20.56 -9.99
N ASP A 51 -22.23 21.23 -11.14
CA ASP A 51 -22.46 20.55 -12.41
C ASP A 51 -21.24 19.75 -12.87
N GLN A 52 -20.04 20.32 -12.74
CA GLN A 52 -18.78 19.64 -13.08
C GLN A 52 -18.48 18.50 -12.10
N ALA A 53 -18.77 18.70 -10.81
CA ALA A 53 -18.61 17.69 -9.78
C ALA A 53 -19.51 16.47 -10.05
N ASN A 54 -20.74 16.68 -10.50
CA ASN A 54 -21.67 15.60 -10.85
C ASN A 54 -21.19 14.82 -12.09
N LEU A 55 -20.66 15.49 -13.11
CA LEU A 55 -20.09 14.81 -14.29
C LEU A 55 -18.89 13.94 -13.90
N LEU A 56 -17.99 14.48 -13.10
CA LEU A 56 -16.85 13.72 -12.58
C LEU A 56 -17.31 12.54 -11.70
N ALA A 57 -18.35 12.71 -10.91
CA ALA A 57 -18.91 11.64 -10.07
C ALA A 57 -19.42 10.46 -10.90
N GLU A 58 -20.12 10.71 -12.02
CA GLU A 58 -20.61 9.64 -12.91
C GLU A 58 -19.46 8.86 -13.58
N GLU A 59 -18.41 9.56 -14.02
CA GLU A 59 -17.21 8.94 -14.58
C GLU A 59 -16.53 8.04 -13.53
N LEU A 60 -16.31 8.57 -12.32
CA LEU A 60 -15.66 7.85 -11.24
C LEU A 60 -16.51 6.69 -10.72
N LYS A 61 -17.81 6.82 -10.72
CA LYS A 61 -18.71 5.71 -10.39
C LYS A 61 -18.53 4.56 -11.35
N SER A 62 -18.52 4.83 -12.65
CA SER A 62 -18.27 3.82 -13.68
C SER A 62 -16.90 3.14 -13.47
N PHE A 63 -15.85 3.92 -13.21
CA PHE A 63 -14.51 3.40 -12.93
C PHE A 63 -14.48 2.49 -11.71
N VAL A 64 -14.97 2.96 -10.55
CA VAL A 64 -14.94 2.21 -9.29
C VAL A 64 -15.76 0.93 -9.40
N GLU A 65 -17.00 1.01 -9.89
CA GLU A 65 -17.89 -0.16 -10.02
C GLU A 65 -17.33 -1.22 -10.98
N SER A 66 -16.69 -0.78 -12.07
CA SER A 66 -15.96 -1.69 -12.98
C SER A 66 -14.80 -2.37 -12.27
N ALA A 67 -13.97 -1.60 -11.56
CA ALA A 67 -12.79 -2.10 -10.88
C ALA A 67 -13.12 -3.14 -9.80
N ILE A 68 -14.10 -2.85 -8.94
CA ILE A 68 -14.49 -3.77 -7.84
C ILE A 68 -15.45 -4.88 -8.30
N CYS A 69 -15.84 -4.92 -9.58
CA CYS A 69 -16.84 -5.83 -10.12
C CYS A 69 -18.14 -5.82 -9.29
N GLY A 70 -18.57 -4.65 -8.81
CA GLY A 70 -19.71 -4.51 -7.91
C GLY A 70 -20.35 -3.14 -7.98
N ALA A 71 -21.57 -3.01 -7.44
CA ALA A 71 -22.29 -1.74 -7.37
C ALA A 71 -22.03 -1.02 -6.05
N VAL A 72 -21.82 0.29 -6.12
CA VAL A 72 -21.77 1.19 -4.95
C VAL A 72 -23.19 1.64 -4.64
N SER A 73 -23.68 1.28 -3.45
CA SER A 73 -25.09 1.53 -3.08
C SER A 73 -25.42 3.01 -2.87
N THR A 74 -24.47 3.77 -2.32
CA THR A 74 -24.63 5.19 -2.00
C THR A 74 -23.41 5.96 -2.52
N TRP A 75 -23.68 7.04 -3.24
CA TRP A 75 -22.65 7.91 -3.78
C TRP A 75 -22.90 9.34 -3.31
N ALA A 76 -21.99 9.91 -2.54
CA ALA A 76 -22.02 11.28 -2.07
C ALA A 76 -21.03 12.14 -2.85
N THR A 77 -21.46 13.31 -3.29
CA THR A 77 -20.58 14.30 -3.92
C THR A 77 -20.52 15.55 -3.05
N VAL A 78 -19.31 15.99 -2.69
CA VAL A 78 -19.04 17.19 -1.91
C VAL A 78 -18.31 18.19 -2.80
N PRO A 79 -19.04 19.10 -3.45
CA PRO A 79 -18.48 20.13 -4.33
C PRO A 79 -17.77 21.23 -3.51
N GLY A 80 -16.95 22.03 -4.17
CA GLY A 80 -16.13 23.08 -3.56
C GLY A 80 -16.90 24.12 -2.75
N ALA A 81 -18.17 24.35 -3.03
CA ALA A 81 -19.00 25.31 -2.29
C ALA A 81 -19.42 24.79 -0.90
N GLU A 82 -19.39 23.49 -0.65
CA GLU A 82 -19.92 22.87 0.56
C GLU A 82 -18.92 22.77 1.72
N TYR A 83 -17.65 23.12 1.50
CA TYR A 83 -16.64 23.17 2.55
C TYR A 83 -15.64 24.30 2.27
N LYS A 84 -15.15 24.92 3.33
CA LYS A 84 -14.11 25.98 3.26
C LYS A 84 -12.87 25.63 4.06
N THR A 85 -13.02 24.78 5.07
CA THR A 85 -11.97 24.38 6.00
C THR A 85 -11.87 22.86 6.06
N THR A 86 -10.73 22.36 6.52
CA THR A 86 -10.52 20.93 6.77
C THR A 86 -11.44 20.39 7.85
N VAL A 87 -11.82 21.21 8.84
CA VAL A 87 -12.78 20.83 9.90
C VAL A 87 -14.16 20.59 9.32
N GLU A 88 -14.65 21.47 8.44
CA GLU A 88 -15.94 21.29 7.76
C GLU A 88 -15.94 20.03 6.89
N LEU A 89 -14.84 19.79 6.18
CA LEU A 89 -14.68 18.59 5.36
C LEU A 89 -14.71 17.31 6.21
N LEU A 90 -13.95 17.26 7.30
CA LEU A 90 -13.94 16.12 8.22
C LEU A 90 -15.32 15.86 8.85
N ALA A 91 -16.06 16.90 9.20
CA ALA A 91 -17.43 16.76 9.70
C ALA A 91 -18.36 16.12 8.66
N ARG A 92 -18.17 16.42 7.37
CA ARG A 92 -18.89 15.74 6.27
C ARG A 92 -18.51 14.27 6.17
N VAL A 93 -17.22 13.93 6.21
CA VAL A 93 -16.75 12.55 6.19
C VAL A 93 -17.32 11.74 7.37
N GLU A 94 -17.32 12.33 8.56
CA GLU A 94 -17.88 11.69 9.76
C GLU A 94 -19.38 11.48 9.67
N HIS A 95 -20.12 12.39 9.05
CA HIS A 95 -21.54 12.27 8.81
C HIS A 95 -21.87 11.17 7.79
N GLU A 96 -21.21 11.21 6.63
CA GLU A 96 -21.45 10.29 5.53
C GLU A 96 -20.91 8.88 5.79
N LYS A 97 -19.83 8.75 6.58
CA LYS A 97 -19.14 7.49 6.90
C LYS A 97 -18.86 6.66 5.66
N PRO A 98 -18.12 7.20 4.68
CA PRO A 98 -17.84 6.49 3.44
C PRO A 98 -16.92 5.28 3.67
N ASP A 99 -17.08 4.26 2.83
CA ASP A 99 -16.18 3.11 2.76
C ASP A 99 -15.02 3.38 1.78
N LEU A 100 -15.17 4.41 0.92
CA LEU A 100 -14.14 4.93 0.02
C LEU A 100 -14.30 6.45 -0.12
N ILE A 101 -13.21 7.18 0.07
CA ILE A 101 -13.13 8.61 -0.27
C ILE A 101 -12.38 8.75 -1.59
N ILE A 102 -12.86 9.60 -2.49
CA ILE A 102 -12.21 9.92 -3.74
C ILE A 102 -11.90 11.40 -3.76
N ALA A 103 -10.67 11.75 -4.05
CA ALA A 103 -10.22 13.14 -4.10
C ALA A 103 -9.02 13.27 -5.06
N TYR A 104 -8.54 14.48 -5.25
CA TYR A 104 -7.31 14.77 -5.97
C TYR A 104 -6.42 15.73 -5.19
N ARG A 105 -5.17 15.88 -5.63
CA ARG A 105 -4.16 16.70 -4.95
C ARG A 105 -4.49 18.17 -5.02
N ASN A 106 -4.12 18.89 -3.96
CA ASN A 106 -4.15 20.35 -3.89
C ASN A 106 -5.54 20.94 -4.15
N LEU A 107 -6.60 20.33 -3.61
CA LEU A 107 -7.95 20.89 -3.58
C LEU A 107 -7.91 22.35 -3.19
N LYS A 108 -8.64 23.21 -3.90
CA LYS A 108 -8.75 24.66 -3.71
C LYS A 108 -7.44 25.44 -3.89
N SER A 109 -6.49 24.87 -4.63
CA SER A 109 -5.19 25.47 -4.87
C SER A 109 -4.67 25.17 -6.27
N GLU A 110 -3.97 26.13 -6.87
CA GLU A 110 -3.25 25.96 -8.15
C GLU A 110 -1.96 25.12 -8.02
N ALA A 111 -1.62 24.67 -6.79
CA ALA A 111 -0.38 23.95 -6.53
C ALA A 111 -0.33 22.54 -7.16
N TRP A 112 -1.49 22.01 -7.61
CA TRP A 112 -1.55 20.74 -8.35
C TRP A 112 -0.70 20.73 -9.64
N LYS A 113 -0.36 21.89 -10.16
CA LYS A 113 0.54 22.06 -11.33
C LYS A 113 1.95 21.56 -11.05
N TYR A 114 2.37 21.48 -9.77
CA TYR A 114 3.72 21.17 -9.33
C TYR A 114 3.74 19.95 -8.40
N PRO A 115 4.79 19.08 -8.48
CA PRO A 115 4.89 17.89 -7.62
C PRO A 115 5.55 18.22 -6.27
N HIS A 116 4.96 19.14 -5.48
CA HIS A 116 5.57 19.58 -4.23
C HIS A 116 4.80 19.15 -2.98
N SER A 117 3.50 18.89 -3.11
CA SER A 117 2.65 18.53 -1.96
C SER A 117 1.37 17.82 -2.41
N LEU A 118 0.70 17.19 -1.47
CA LEU A 118 -0.64 16.64 -1.66
C LEU A 118 -1.73 17.69 -1.43
N GLY A 119 -1.41 18.73 -0.67
CA GLY A 119 -2.33 19.79 -0.26
C GLY A 119 -3.05 19.49 1.04
N GLU A 120 -3.37 20.56 1.79
CA GLU A 120 -3.91 20.51 3.14
C GLU A 120 -5.13 19.58 3.28
N PHE A 121 -6.10 19.69 2.37
CA PHE A 121 -7.32 18.88 2.44
C PHE A 121 -7.06 17.39 2.23
N LEU A 122 -6.23 17.03 1.24
CA LEU A 122 -5.89 15.64 0.99
C LEU A 122 -5.04 15.05 2.11
N ASP A 123 -4.09 15.82 2.64
CA ASP A 123 -3.27 15.40 3.79
C ASP A 123 -4.15 15.06 5.00
N VAL A 124 -5.16 15.89 5.29
CA VAL A 124 -6.09 15.67 6.41
C VAL A 124 -6.98 14.44 6.16
N LEU A 125 -7.50 14.25 4.95
CA LEU A 125 -8.26 13.04 4.60
C LEU A 125 -7.43 11.78 4.80
N LEU A 126 -6.17 11.79 4.35
CA LEU A 126 -5.26 10.66 4.48
C LEU A 126 -4.85 10.37 5.92
N GLN A 127 -4.73 11.39 6.76
CA GLN A 127 -4.23 11.22 8.13
C GLN A 127 -5.33 10.96 9.15
N LEU A 128 -6.50 11.58 9.00
CA LEU A 128 -7.53 11.62 10.03
C LEU A 128 -8.77 10.78 9.71
N THR A 129 -8.84 10.14 8.54
CA THR A 129 -9.95 9.24 8.22
C THR A 129 -9.49 7.78 8.22
N SER A 130 -10.40 6.86 8.51
CA SER A 130 -10.13 5.41 8.48
C SER A 130 -10.47 4.77 7.13
N ALA A 131 -11.23 5.48 6.28
CA ALA A 131 -11.58 4.99 4.95
C ALA A 131 -10.38 5.07 4.02
N PRO A 132 -10.20 4.10 3.11
CA PRO A 132 -9.27 4.23 1.98
C PRO A 132 -9.55 5.50 1.18
N VAL A 133 -8.48 6.11 0.66
CA VAL A 133 -8.58 7.30 -0.19
C VAL A 133 -8.06 6.97 -1.59
N LEU A 134 -8.93 7.08 -2.59
CA LEU A 134 -8.56 6.99 -3.99
C LEU A 134 -8.18 8.39 -4.48
N VAL A 135 -6.88 8.60 -4.69
CA VAL A 135 -6.33 9.86 -5.18
C VAL A 135 -6.23 9.79 -6.69
N ILE A 136 -7.11 10.50 -7.39
CA ILE A 136 -7.10 10.55 -8.85
C ILE A 136 -6.18 11.65 -9.38
N PRO A 137 -5.75 11.62 -10.66
CA PRO A 137 -5.16 12.77 -11.33
C PRO A 137 -6.09 13.98 -11.23
N HIS A 138 -5.54 15.20 -11.16
CA HIS A 138 -6.36 16.40 -11.13
C HIS A 138 -7.17 16.51 -12.44
N PRO A 139 -8.48 16.83 -12.41
CA PRO A 139 -9.32 16.85 -13.61
C PRO A 139 -8.81 17.74 -14.75
N ASP A 140 -8.18 18.89 -14.40
CA ASP A 140 -7.61 19.82 -15.38
C ASP A 140 -6.15 19.50 -15.75
N ALA A 141 -5.60 18.35 -15.31
CA ALA A 141 -4.19 18.04 -15.51
C ALA A 141 -3.91 17.43 -16.88
N GLY A 142 -3.03 18.06 -17.63
CA GLY A 142 -2.50 17.49 -18.87
C GLY A 142 -1.43 16.40 -18.68
N TYR A 143 -1.17 15.95 -17.43
CA TYR A 143 -0.19 14.89 -17.13
C TYR A 143 -0.82 13.53 -16.82
N ALA A 144 -2.13 13.44 -16.79
CA ALA A 144 -2.81 12.16 -16.62
C ALA A 144 -2.44 11.20 -17.78
N ALA A 145 -2.20 9.93 -17.45
CA ALA A 145 -1.96 8.93 -18.48
C ALA A 145 -3.25 8.67 -19.28
N ASP A 146 -3.12 8.38 -20.58
CA ASP A 146 -4.26 8.15 -21.47
C ASP A 146 -5.18 7.01 -20.99
N HIS A 147 -4.62 6.03 -20.27
CA HIS A 147 -5.36 4.90 -19.69
C HIS A 147 -5.88 5.17 -18.27
N SER A 148 -5.57 6.34 -17.71
CA SER A 148 -6.02 6.72 -16.36
C SER A 148 -7.54 6.72 -16.27
N LEU A 149 -8.08 6.19 -15.17
CA LEU A 149 -9.53 6.01 -14.95
C LEU A 149 -10.23 5.08 -15.96
N GLY A 150 -9.45 4.30 -16.72
CA GLY A 150 -9.96 3.20 -17.54
C GLY A 150 -10.15 1.91 -16.74
N ALA A 151 -10.09 0.77 -17.43
CA ALA A 151 -10.19 -0.54 -16.75
C ALA A 151 -8.93 -0.85 -15.94
N CYS A 152 -9.09 -1.29 -14.68
CA CYS A 152 -7.97 -1.70 -13.81
C CYS A 152 -7.43 -3.09 -14.19
N LYS A 153 -6.78 -3.21 -15.33
CA LYS A 153 -6.19 -4.46 -15.85
C LYS A 153 -4.83 -4.76 -15.26
N SER A 154 -4.09 -3.74 -14.84
CA SER A 154 -2.75 -3.87 -14.27
C SER A 154 -2.66 -3.05 -12.99
N VAL A 155 -2.66 -3.71 -11.84
CA VAL A 155 -2.62 -3.09 -10.52
C VAL A 155 -1.29 -3.41 -9.85
N LEU A 156 -0.61 -2.38 -9.33
CA LEU A 156 0.62 -2.49 -8.58
C LEU A 156 0.36 -2.24 -7.10
N ALA A 157 0.60 -3.23 -6.25
CA ALA A 157 0.62 -3.07 -4.82
C ALA A 157 2.06 -2.93 -4.34
N MET A 158 2.36 -1.81 -3.67
CA MET A 158 3.69 -1.51 -3.19
C MET A 158 3.75 -1.47 -1.67
N THR A 159 4.76 -2.12 -1.14
CA THR A 159 5.03 -2.17 0.28
C THR A 159 6.51 -2.41 0.58
N ASP A 160 6.98 -1.84 1.67
CA ASP A 160 8.27 -2.13 2.31
C ASP A 160 8.15 -3.30 3.31
N HIS A 161 6.92 -3.64 3.72
CA HIS A 161 6.63 -4.77 4.60
C HIS A 161 5.48 -5.62 4.06
N LEU A 162 5.72 -6.35 2.96
CA LEU A 162 4.70 -7.16 2.31
C LEU A 162 4.10 -8.21 3.25
N ALA A 163 4.93 -8.77 4.10
CA ALA A 163 4.50 -9.76 5.07
C ALA A 163 3.57 -9.15 6.12
N ASN A 164 2.42 -9.80 6.33
CA ASN A 164 1.34 -9.43 7.24
C ASN A 164 0.45 -8.27 6.75
N ASP A 165 0.63 -7.79 5.53
CA ASP A 165 -0.24 -6.75 4.96
C ASP A 165 -1.38 -7.33 4.11
N TYR A 166 -2.24 -8.15 4.74
CA TYR A 166 -3.41 -8.72 4.06
C TYR A 166 -4.37 -7.65 3.53
N ARG A 167 -4.45 -6.46 4.16
CA ARG A 167 -5.32 -5.36 3.73
C ARG A 167 -4.88 -4.76 2.41
N LEU A 168 -3.57 -4.51 2.25
CA LEU A 168 -2.99 -3.99 1.02
C LEU A 168 -3.23 -4.94 -0.15
N VAL A 169 -2.87 -6.21 0.01
CA VAL A 169 -3.02 -7.21 -1.05
C VAL A 169 -4.50 -7.45 -1.37
N SER A 170 -5.36 -7.49 -0.34
CA SER A 170 -6.81 -7.65 -0.54
C SER A 170 -7.43 -6.47 -1.28
N ALA A 171 -7.06 -5.24 -0.92
CA ALA A 171 -7.52 -4.03 -1.62
C ALA A 171 -7.05 -4.03 -3.08
N ALA A 172 -5.77 -4.31 -3.33
CA ALA A 172 -5.23 -4.38 -4.68
C ALA A 172 -5.91 -5.47 -5.52
N ALA A 173 -6.12 -6.66 -4.96
CA ALA A 173 -6.83 -7.74 -5.63
C ALA A 173 -8.30 -7.40 -5.92
N SER A 174 -8.97 -6.66 -4.99
CA SER A 174 -10.37 -6.22 -5.18
C SER A 174 -10.53 -5.21 -6.30
N PHE A 175 -9.51 -4.38 -6.54
CA PHE A 175 -9.49 -3.40 -7.63
C PHE A 175 -8.90 -3.94 -8.94
N THR A 176 -8.37 -5.14 -8.96
CA THR A 176 -7.86 -5.74 -10.20
C THR A 176 -9.00 -6.42 -10.95
N GLU A 177 -9.23 -5.99 -12.19
CA GLU A 177 -10.23 -6.60 -13.07
C GLU A 177 -10.02 -8.12 -13.18
N LYS A 178 -11.10 -8.87 -13.32
CA LYS A 178 -11.03 -10.33 -13.48
C LYS A 178 -10.14 -10.71 -14.66
N GLY A 179 -9.15 -11.57 -14.41
CA GLY A 179 -8.13 -11.93 -15.40
C GLY A 179 -7.02 -10.89 -15.57
N GLY A 180 -7.05 -9.80 -14.80
CA GLY A 180 -6.03 -8.77 -14.82
C GLY A 180 -4.72 -9.18 -14.13
N LYS A 181 -3.71 -8.32 -14.26
CA LYS A 181 -2.38 -8.47 -13.69
C LYS A 181 -2.32 -7.76 -12.33
N LEU A 182 -1.99 -8.51 -11.28
CA LEU A 182 -1.69 -7.99 -9.95
C LEU A 182 -0.20 -8.13 -9.67
N ILE A 183 0.52 -7.01 -9.62
CA ILE A 183 1.94 -6.99 -9.31
C ILE A 183 2.10 -6.70 -7.81
N LEU A 184 2.65 -7.66 -7.07
CA LEU A 184 3.02 -7.49 -5.67
C LEU A 184 4.50 -7.14 -5.61
N SER A 185 4.80 -5.91 -5.23
CA SER A 185 6.16 -5.37 -5.25
C SER A 185 6.70 -5.16 -3.84
N HIS A 186 7.96 -5.52 -3.65
CA HIS A 186 8.74 -5.22 -2.45
C HIS A 186 10.12 -4.70 -2.85
N VAL A 187 10.51 -3.58 -2.26
CA VAL A 187 11.82 -2.97 -2.50
C VAL A 187 12.59 -2.95 -1.18
N GLU A 188 13.68 -3.70 -1.13
CA GLU A 188 14.65 -3.61 -0.03
C GLU A 188 15.52 -2.37 -0.19
N ASP A 189 15.67 -1.59 0.89
CA ASP A 189 16.49 -0.38 0.89
C ASP A 189 17.98 -0.72 0.74
N GLN A 190 18.54 -0.38 -0.43
CA GLN A 190 19.93 -0.64 -0.77
C GLN A 190 20.91 0.07 0.19
N ALA A 191 20.57 1.28 0.66
CA ALA A 191 21.47 2.03 1.54
C ALA A 191 21.49 1.41 2.96
N VAL A 192 20.38 0.85 3.41
CA VAL A 192 20.31 0.08 4.66
C VAL A 192 21.11 -1.20 4.54
N PHE A 193 20.94 -1.93 3.45
CA PHE A 193 21.71 -3.15 3.16
C PHE A 193 23.22 -2.88 3.12
N ASP A 194 23.64 -1.84 2.43
CA ASP A 194 25.07 -1.49 2.32
C ASP A 194 25.67 -1.11 3.68
N ARG A 195 24.93 -0.44 4.57
CA ARG A 195 25.35 -0.18 5.96
C ARG A 195 25.57 -1.47 6.76
N TYR A 196 24.68 -2.45 6.62
CA TYR A 196 24.89 -3.74 7.27
C TYR A 196 26.12 -4.44 6.74
N MET A 197 26.33 -4.43 5.43
CA MET A 197 27.51 -5.03 4.81
C MET A 197 28.81 -4.33 5.22
N GLU A 198 28.80 -3.00 5.35
CA GLU A 198 29.93 -2.24 5.87
C GLU A 198 30.27 -2.64 7.31
N ALA A 199 29.26 -2.81 8.17
CA ALA A 199 29.48 -3.24 9.54
C ALA A 199 30.05 -4.68 9.60
N ILE A 200 29.52 -5.59 8.79
CA ILE A 200 29.98 -7.00 8.71
C ILE A 200 31.41 -7.06 8.20
N SER A 201 31.81 -6.25 7.23
CA SER A 201 33.18 -6.24 6.68
C SER A 201 34.26 -5.89 7.70
N LYS A 202 33.89 -5.29 8.84
CA LYS A 202 34.80 -4.97 9.96
C LYS A 202 34.96 -6.10 10.95
N ILE A 203 34.28 -7.23 10.74
CA ILE A 203 34.35 -8.42 11.63
C ILE A 203 35.27 -9.46 10.95
N PRO A 204 36.53 -9.66 11.42
CA PRO A 204 37.51 -10.49 10.71
C PRO A 204 37.10 -11.97 10.58
N GLN A 205 36.17 -12.46 11.43
CA GLN A 205 35.73 -13.86 11.46
C GLN A 205 34.62 -14.16 10.45
N ILE A 206 34.10 -13.15 9.74
CA ILE A 206 32.99 -13.31 8.80
C ILE A 206 33.51 -13.04 7.39
N ASP A 207 33.32 -13.99 6.49
CA ASP A 207 33.52 -13.75 5.06
C ASP A 207 32.44 -12.80 4.54
N THR A 208 32.86 -11.64 4.08
CA THR A 208 31.94 -10.57 3.68
C THR A 208 31.17 -10.91 2.41
N ASP A 209 31.79 -11.63 1.47
CA ASP A 209 31.13 -11.98 0.21
C ASP A 209 30.11 -13.10 0.42
N GLU A 210 30.42 -14.09 1.26
CA GLU A 210 29.48 -15.11 1.65
C GLU A 210 28.30 -14.51 2.44
N ALA A 211 28.58 -13.62 3.41
CA ALA A 211 27.53 -12.92 4.16
C ALA A 211 26.65 -12.09 3.25
N ARG A 212 27.20 -11.40 2.25
CA ARG A 212 26.44 -10.64 1.25
C ARG A 212 25.49 -11.54 0.48
N ALA A 213 25.96 -12.67 -0.01
CA ALA A 213 25.15 -13.62 -0.76
C ALA A 213 24.00 -14.20 0.08
N LEU A 214 24.31 -14.62 1.31
CA LEU A 214 23.34 -15.19 2.25
C LEU A 214 22.26 -14.17 2.65
N LEU A 215 22.65 -12.95 3.03
CA LEU A 215 21.71 -11.90 3.40
C LEU A 215 20.83 -11.46 2.23
N THR A 216 21.40 -11.29 1.03
CA THR A 216 20.63 -10.97 -0.18
C THR A 216 19.55 -12.03 -0.44
N ASN A 217 19.92 -13.31 -0.36
CA ASN A 217 18.99 -14.42 -0.56
C ASN A 217 17.91 -14.43 0.52
N GLN A 218 18.27 -14.22 1.78
CA GLN A 218 17.34 -14.23 2.91
C GLN A 218 16.33 -13.06 2.83
N LEU A 219 16.79 -11.85 2.50
CA LEU A 219 15.95 -10.66 2.37
C LEU A 219 14.96 -10.80 1.19
N ARG A 220 15.36 -11.43 0.10
CA ARG A 220 14.47 -11.73 -1.04
C ARG A 220 13.48 -12.84 -0.74
N LYS A 221 13.92 -13.85 0.05
CA LYS A 221 13.12 -15.04 0.29
C LYS A 221 11.82 -14.73 1.02
N GLY A 222 11.87 -13.95 2.08
CA GLY A 222 10.70 -13.61 2.88
C GLY A 222 9.55 -12.99 2.08
N PRO A 223 9.77 -11.87 1.37
CA PRO A 223 8.76 -11.28 0.49
C PRO A 223 8.29 -12.24 -0.62
N SER A 224 9.21 -13.00 -1.23
CA SER A 224 8.86 -13.95 -2.29
C SER A 224 7.94 -15.07 -1.80
N ASP A 225 8.24 -15.66 -0.64
CA ASP A 225 7.43 -16.70 -0.01
C ASP A 225 6.02 -16.17 0.34
N TYR A 226 5.93 -14.92 0.82
CA TYR A 226 4.65 -14.29 1.11
C TYR A 226 3.84 -14.05 -0.17
N ILE A 227 4.45 -13.54 -1.24
CA ILE A 227 3.77 -13.35 -2.53
C ILE A 227 3.27 -14.69 -3.08
N GLU A 228 4.04 -15.78 -2.92
CA GLU A 228 3.59 -17.10 -3.34
C GLU A 228 2.38 -17.60 -2.54
N SER A 229 2.35 -17.32 -1.22
CA SER A 229 1.16 -17.59 -0.40
C SER A 229 -0.06 -16.79 -0.86
N CYS A 230 0.13 -15.51 -1.21
CA CYS A 230 -0.93 -14.68 -1.78
C CYS A 230 -1.44 -15.25 -3.12
N ARG A 231 -0.53 -15.65 -4.02
CA ARG A 231 -0.86 -16.28 -5.31
C ARG A 231 -1.71 -17.54 -5.11
N THR A 232 -1.30 -18.41 -4.19
CA THR A 232 -2.03 -19.65 -3.88
C THR A 232 -3.46 -19.35 -3.43
N VAL A 233 -3.64 -18.47 -2.43
CA VAL A 233 -4.97 -18.12 -1.91
C VAL A 233 -5.83 -17.42 -2.96
N LEU A 234 -5.26 -16.51 -3.75
CA LEU A 234 -6.01 -15.78 -4.79
C LEU A 234 -6.38 -16.69 -5.98
N SER A 235 -5.57 -17.69 -6.29
CA SER A 235 -5.88 -18.67 -7.36
C SER A 235 -7.10 -19.54 -7.06
N GLU A 236 -7.39 -19.76 -5.76
CA GLU A 236 -8.59 -20.49 -5.31
C GLU A 236 -9.88 -19.65 -5.44
N ARG A 237 -9.75 -18.37 -5.76
CA ARG A 237 -10.87 -17.46 -5.94
C ARG A 237 -11.26 -17.32 -7.40
N THR A 238 -12.49 -16.90 -7.63
CA THR A 238 -13.04 -16.70 -8.99
C THR A 238 -12.44 -15.50 -9.75
N LEU A 239 -11.49 -14.79 -9.12
CA LEU A 239 -10.85 -13.59 -9.68
C LEU A 239 -9.95 -13.90 -10.89
N ALA A 240 -9.35 -15.08 -10.93
CA ALA A 240 -8.44 -15.53 -12.01
C ALA A 240 -7.30 -14.54 -12.31
N LEU A 241 -6.69 -13.95 -11.27
CA LEU A 241 -5.66 -12.93 -11.40
C LEU A 241 -4.31 -13.52 -11.84
N ASP A 242 -3.58 -12.81 -12.71
CA ASP A 242 -2.16 -13.04 -12.99
C ASP A 242 -1.31 -12.36 -11.90
N VAL A 243 -1.03 -13.05 -10.82
CA VAL A 243 -0.25 -12.51 -9.69
C VAL A 243 1.24 -12.61 -9.99
N ARG A 244 1.93 -11.47 -10.06
CA ARG A 244 3.36 -11.37 -10.32
C ARG A 244 4.13 -10.85 -9.10
N ALA A 245 5.30 -11.45 -8.85
CA ALA A 245 6.22 -11.01 -7.82
C ALA A 245 7.26 -10.04 -8.41
N GLN A 246 7.52 -8.95 -7.70
CA GLN A 246 8.63 -8.04 -8.01
C GLN A 246 9.38 -7.67 -6.74
N VAL A 247 10.45 -8.39 -6.45
CA VAL A 247 11.29 -8.17 -5.26
C VAL A 247 12.65 -7.65 -5.72
N THR A 248 12.94 -6.39 -5.41
CA THR A 248 14.15 -5.68 -5.87
C THR A 248 14.91 -5.06 -4.69
N PHE A 249 16.15 -4.62 -4.97
CA PHE A 249 16.95 -3.77 -4.10
C PHE A 249 17.12 -2.41 -4.78
N GLY A 250 16.95 -1.34 -4.03
CA GLY A 250 17.11 0.00 -4.59
C GLY A 250 16.56 1.09 -3.69
N SER A 251 16.34 2.26 -4.30
CA SER A 251 15.56 3.34 -3.71
C SER A 251 14.11 3.18 -4.13
N ASN A 252 13.19 3.13 -3.16
CA ASN A 252 11.77 2.94 -3.44
C ASN A 252 11.24 3.85 -4.54
N LEU A 253 11.48 5.15 -4.46
CA LEU A 253 11.00 6.10 -5.46
C LEU A 253 11.52 5.79 -6.87
N ALA A 254 12.81 5.48 -7.00
CA ALA A 254 13.42 5.17 -8.29
C ALA A 254 12.90 3.85 -8.88
N GLU A 255 12.78 2.82 -8.04
CA GLU A 255 12.27 1.51 -8.47
C GLU A 255 10.82 1.60 -8.94
N TYR A 256 9.94 2.28 -8.18
CA TYR A 256 8.54 2.43 -8.58
C TYR A 256 8.37 3.29 -9.82
N LYS A 257 9.14 4.36 -9.98
CA LYS A 257 9.19 5.12 -11.25
C LYS A 257 9.57 4.21 -12.43
N SER A 258 10.62 3.41 -12.24
CA SER A 258 11.06 2.44 -13.27
C SER A 258 10.00 1.40 -13.62
N ILE A 259 9.21 0.94 -12.67
CA ILE A 259 8.10 0.01 -12.93
C ILE A 259 7.03 0.70 -13.77
N LEU A 260 6.61 1.91 -13.38
CA LEU A 260 5.59 2.67 -14.10
C LEU A 260 6.00 3.08 -15.52
N GLU A 261 7.30 3.24 -15.78
CA GLU A 261 7.84 3.51 -17.11
C GLU A 261 7.85 2.27 -18.01
N LYS A 262 7.98 1.07 -17.42
CA LYS A 262 8.10 -0.20 -18.17
C LYS A 262 6.76 -0.87 -18.43
N ASP A 263 5.85 -0.76 -17.50
CA ASP A 263 4.54 -1.42 -17.53
C ASP A 263 3.42 -0.36 -17.45
N PRO A 264 2.39 -0.45 -18.28
CA PRO A 264 1.19 0.37 -18.11
C PRO A 264 0.46 -0.09 -16.84
N ILE A 265 0.58 0.69 -15.77
CA ILE A 265 -0.09 0.47 -14.50
C ILE A 265 -1.33 1.36 -14.44
N ASP A 266 -2.50 0.77 -14.20
CA ASP A 266 -3.78 1.46 -14.15
C ASP A 266 -4.09 2.00 -12.75
N LEU A 267 -3.59 1.33 -11.71
CA LEU A 267 -3.78 1.71 -10.31
C LEU A 267 -2.55 1.33 -9.47
N LEU A 268 -2.09 2.27 -8.66
CA LEU A 268 -1.08 2.01 -7.64
C LEU A 268 -1.76 1.94 -6.27
N VAL A 269 -1.55 0.84 -5.53
CA VAL A 269 -2.08 0.65 -4.18
C VAL A 269 -0.94 0.72 -3.17
N MET A 270 -1.09 1.57 -2.15
CA MET A 270 -0.07 1.76 -1.13
C MET A 270 -0.69 1.96 0.26
N ARG A 271 0.10 1.66 1.27
CA ARG A 271 -0.23 1.96 2.66
C ARG A 271 0.12 3.39 3.01
N THR A 272 -0.74 4.05 3.79
CA THR A 272 -0.51 5.43 4.27
C THR A 272 -0.06 5.48 5.71
N LYS A 273 -0.47 4.50 6.53
CA LYS A 273 -0.26 4.50 7.98
C LYS A 273 0.07 3.10 8.48
N ASP A 274 0.96 3.01 9.45
CA ASP A 274 1.04 1.86 10.35
C ASP A 274 0.06 2.02 11.52
N HIS A 275 -0.34 0.92 12.13
CA HIS A 275 -1.32 0.93 13.24
C HIS A 275 -0.93 1.86 14.40
N ASP A 276 0.38 2.13 14.56
CA ASP A 276 0.93 2.91 15.66
C ASP A 276 1.36 4.33 15.25
N GLN A 277 1.18 4.74 13.98
CA GLN A 277 1.61 6.04 13.48
C GLN A 277 0.43 6.91 13.07
N LEU A 278 0.37 8.14 13.63
CA LEU A 278 -0.60 9.16 13.24
C LEU A 278 -0.23 9.88 11.94
N ALA A 279 1.02 9.78 11.51
CA ALA A 279 1.52 10.41 10.30
C ALA A 279 1.64 9.40 9.15
N MET A 280 1.54 9.90 7.91
CA MET A 280 1.77 9.09 6.73
C MET A 280 3.17 8.48 6.75
N HIS A 281 3.28 7.19 6.41
CA HIS A 281 4.54 6.48 6.33
C HIS A 281 5.57 7.23 5.48
N GLY A 282 6.81 7.33 5.94
CA GLY A 282 7.84 8.20 5.34
C GLY A 282 8.12 8.00 3.86
N GLN A 283 7.81 6.82 3.32
CA GLN A 283 7.99 6.49 1.90
C GLN A 283 6.73 6.73 1.05
N ALA A 284 5.54 6.63 1.64
CA ALA A 284 4.28 6.82 0.92
C ALA A 284 4.09 8.27 0.45
N TYR A 285 4.52 9.26 1.25
CA TYR A 285 4.34 10.67 0.92
C TYR A 285 5.11 11.10 -0.34
N PRO A 286 6.43 10.89 -0.48
CA PRO A 286 7.17 11.23 -1.70
C PRO A 286 6.59 10.56 -2.95
N LEU A 287 6.19 9.30 -2.84
CA LEU A 287 5.58 8.57 -3.95
C LEU A 287 4.22 9.16 -4.32
N ALA A 288 3.37 9.44 -3.34
CA ALA A 288 2.07 10.05 -3.59
C ALA A 288 2.18 11.46 -4.20
N VAL A 289 3.24 12.21 -3.90
CA VAL A 289 3.51 13.51 -4.51
C VAL A 289 3.96 13.36 -5.96
N GLU A 290 4.82 12.38 -6.27
CA GLU A 290 5.44 12.21 -7.58
C GLU A 290 4.57 11.43 -8.58
N MET A 291 3.84 10.39 -8.13
CA MET A 291 3.03 9.52 -8.98
C MET A 291 1.68 10.15 -9.27
N ARG A 292 1.63 11.10 -10.23
CA ARG A 292 0.44 11.92 -10.50
C ARG A 292 -0.36 11.50 -11.72
N ALA A 293 0.24 10.68 -12.59
CA ALA A 293 -0.32 10.34 -13.89
C ALA A 293 -1.44 9.28 -13.83
N ILE A 294 -1.46 8.48 -12.77
CA ILE A 294 -2.42 7.38 -12.55
C ILE A 294 -3.10 7.52 -11.18
N PRO A 295 -4.25 6.86 -10.98
CA PRO A 295 -4.90 6.79 -9.68
C PRO A 295 -4.03 6.08 -8.64
N LEU A 296 -4.09 6.54 -7.38
CA LEU A 296 -3.47 5.93 -6.22
C LEU A 296 -4.55 5.52 -5.21
N LEU A 297 -4.61 4.25 -4.83
CA LEU A 297 -5.44 3.81 -3.70
C LEU A 297 -4.57 3.77 -2.44
N MET A 298 -4.87 4.66 -1.53
CA MET A 298 -4.14 4.84 -0.27
C MET A 298 -4.98 4.28 0.89
N ILE A 299 -4.46 3.25 1.58
CA ILE A 299 -5.16 2.49 2.62
C ILE A 299 -4.49 2.60 3.99
#